data_a1cd5d088488561ea7b34a005ea99e76
#
_entry.id   a1cd5d088488561ea7b34a005ea99e76
#
_cell.length_a   1.000
_cell.length_b   1.000
_cell.length_c   1.000
_cell.angle_alpha   90.00
_cell.angle_beta   90.00
_cell.angle_gamma   90.00
#
_symmetry.space_group_name_H-M   'P 1'
#
loop_
_entity.id
_entity.type
_entity.pdbx_description
1 polymer ?
#
loop_
_entity_poly.entity_id
_entity_poly.type
_entity_poly.pdbx_seq_one_letter_code
_entity_poly.pdbx_strand_id
1 'polypeptide(L)'
;MQLYLNGGEYGGQRYFKTSTLNLFNSRMYVKTGNRRGLGFDKPEPDLSKQSPVSRMCSDESFGHTGFTGTMTWVDPKYNLVYIFLSNRVYPDASVNKLAEINLRTNIQDIVYKAINKK
;
A
#
# COMPACT_ATOMS: atom_id res chain seq x y z
N MET A 1 9.88 -2.40 -4.35
CA MET A 1 8.70 -1.55 -4.69
C MET A 1 9.00 -0.64 -5.87
N GLN A 2 10.19 -0.03 -5.98
CA GLN A 2 10.54 0.84 -7.11
C GLN A 2 10.33 0.17 -8.48
N LEU A 3 10.72 -1.12 -8.62
CA LEU A 3 10.46 -1.91 -9.83
C LEU A 3 8.99 -1.88 -10.27
N TYR A 4 8.08 -1.99 -9.30
CA TYR A 4 6.63 -1.98 -9.57
C TYR A 4 6.14 -0.57 -9.93
N LEU A 5 6.66 0.47 -9.25
CA LEU A 5 6.36 1.86 -9.59
C LEU A 5 6.79 2.20 -11.01
N ASN A 6 7.93 1.68 -11.44
CA ASN A 6 8.48 1.89 -12.79
C ASN A 6 7.87 0.95 -13.85
N GLY A 7 6.74 0.32 -13.59
CA GLY A 7 6.06 -0.53 -14.56
C GLY A 7 6.84 -1.77 -14.99
N GLY A 8 7.68 -2.33 -14.09
CA GLY A 8 8.45 -3.54 -14.33
C GLY A 8 9.89 -3.32 -14.78
N GLU A 9 10.40 -2.10 -14.61
CA GLU A 9 11.77 -1.73 -14.97
C GLU A 9 12.56 -1.24 -13.77
N TYR A 10 13.82 -1.65 -13.65
CA TYR A 10 14.74 -1.19 -12.63
C TYR A 10 16.19 -1.25 -13.14
N GLY A 11 16.97 -0.21 -12.86
CA GLY A 11 18.37 -0.15 -13.27
C GLY A 11 18.59 -0.22 -14.78
N GLY A 12 17.64 0.28 -15.59
CA GLY A 12 17.69 0.24 -17.06
C GLY A 12 17.33 -1.12 -17.66
N GLN A 13 16.95 -2.10 -16.83
CA GLN A 13 16.55 -3.44 -17.28
C GLN A 13 15.05 -3.67 -17.01
N ARG A 14 14.37 -4.25 -18.02
CA ARG A 14 12.97 -4.68 -17.89
C ARG A 14 12.89 -6.11 -17.38
N TYR A 15 12.21 -6.30 -16.25
CA TYR A 15 11.98 -7.60 -15.60
C TYR A 15 10.59 -8.15 -15.90
N PHE A 16 9.58 -7.28 -15.98
CA PHE A 16 8.18 -7.64 -16.25
C PHE A 16 7.58 -6.72 -17.30
N LYS A 17 6.62 -7.25 -18.06
CA LYS A 17 5.77 -6.43 -18.93
C LYS A 17 4.84 -5.58 -18.06
N THR A 18 4.66 -4.33 -18.40
CA THR A 18 3.73 -3.41 -17.71
C THR A 18 2.31 -3.99 -17.65
N SER A 19 1.87 -4.64 -18.75
CA SER A 19 0.56 -5.30 -18.80
C SER A 19 0.42 -6.43 -17.76
N THR A 20 1.48 -7.18 -17.51
CA THR A 20 1.50 -8.23 -16.47
C THR A 20 1.32 -7.61 -15.09
N LEU A 21 2.07 -6.55 -14.78
CA LEU A 21 1.94 -5.86 -13.49
C LEU A 21 0.54 -5.26 -13.30
N ASN A 22 -0.02 -4.64 -14.33
CA ASN A 22 -1.37 -4.09 -14.29
C ASN A 22 -2.41 -5.17 -14.01
N LEU A 23 -2.28 -6.34 -14.64
CA LEU A 23 -3.16 -7.48 -14.38
C LEU A 23 -3.07 -7.93 -12.92
N PHE A 24 -1.85 -8.11 -12.38
CA PHE A 24 -1.65 -8.54 -11.00
C PHE A 24 -2.10 -7.51 -9.97
N ASN A 25 -2.04 -6.23 -10.29
CA ASN A 25 -2.46 -5.12 -9.42
C ASN A 25 -3.94 -4.75 -9.58
N SER A 26 -4.65 -5.31 -10.56
CA SER A 26 -6.09 -5.06 -10.71
C SER A 26 -6.89 -5.76 -9.61
N ARG A 27 -8.05 -5.18 -9.25
CA ARG A 27 -8.99 -5.81 -8.31
C ARG A 27 -9.68 -6.99 -8.99
N MET A 28 -9.25 -8.21 -8.67
CA MET A 28 -9.75 -9.43 -9.30
C MET A 28 -11.08 -9.93 -8.70
N TYR A 29 -11.38 -9.55 -7.47
CA TYR A 29 -12.45 -10.14 -6.66
C TYR A 29 -13.54 -9.13 -6.30
N VAL A 30 -13.82 -8.19 -7.19
CA VAL A 30 -14.79 -7.09 -6.95
C VAL A 30 -16.18 -7.60 -6.52
N LYS A 31 -16.65 -8.68 -7.14
CA LYS A 31 -17.98 -9.27 -6.85
C LYS A 31 -18.10 -9.82 -5.41
N THR A 32 -16.99 -10.19 -4.79
CA THR A 32 -16.96 -10.72 -3.42
C THR A 32 -16.63 -9.66 -2.38
N GLY A 33 -16.44 -8.40 -2.80
CA GLY A 33 -16.02 -7.30 -1.93
C GLY A 33 -14.58 -7.39 -1.46
N ASN A 34 -13.78 -8.31 -2.02
CA ASN A 34 -12.37 -8.40 -1.70
C ASN A 34 -11.59 -7.35 -2.53
N ARG A 35 -10.87 -6.47 -1.85
CA ARG A 35 -10.11 -5.37 -2.48
C ARG A 35 -8.78 -5.80 -3.11
N ARG A 36 -8.32 -7.05 -2.90
CA ARG A 36 -6.99 -7.49 -3.32
C ARG A 36 -6.85 -7.66 -4.84
N GLY A 37 -5.63 -7.38 -5.34
CA GLY A 37 -5.13 -7.94 -6.59
C GLY A 37 -4.57 -9.35 -6.36
N LEU A 38 -3.81 -9.87 -7.32
CA LEU A 38 -3.23 -11.22 -7.22
C LEU A 38 -2.00 -11.27 -6.29
N GLY A 39 -1.31 -10.15 -6.04
CA GLY A 39 -0.12 -10.11 -5.19
C GLY A 39 -0.19 -9.08 -4.08
N PHE A 40 -0.86 -7.96 -4.31
CA PHE A 40 -0.92 -6.83 -3.40
C PHE A 40 -2.33 -6.50 -2.95
N ASP A 41 -2.42 -5.82 -1.80
CA ASP A 41 -3.62 -5.15 -1.36
C ASP A 41 -3.84 -3.87 -2.19
N LYS A 42 -5.12 -3.51 -2.34
CA LYS A 42 -5.56 -2.24 -2.91
C LYS A 42 -6.22 -1.39 -1.81
N PRO A 43 -6.41 -0.08 -2.02
CA PRO A 43 -7.20 0.75 -1.11
C PRO A 43 -8.59 0.16 -0.88
N GLU A 44 -9.13 0.34 0.33
CA GLU A 44 -10.51 -0.04 0.64
C GLU A 44 -11.49 0.93 -0.03
N PRO A 45 -12.34 0.49 -0.97
CA PRO A 45 -13.28 1.37 -1.67
C PRO A 45 -14.49 1.75 -0.79
N ASP A 46 -14.85 0.91 0.18
CA ASP A 46 -15.96 1.15 1.08
C ASP A 46 -15.52 2.10 2.21
N LEU A 47 -16.08 3.31 2.21
CA LEU A 47 -15.74 4.33 3.20
C LEU A 47 -16.19 3.99 4.62
N SER A 48 -17.11 3.06 4.79
CA SER A 48 -17.58 2.60 6.11
C SER A 48 -16.60 1.62 6.76
N LYS A 49 -15.70 1.02 5.97
CA LYS A 49 -14.69 0.05 6.45
C LYS A 49 -13.36 0.74 6.74
N GLN A 50 -12.60 0.16 7.65
CA GLN A 50 -11.23 0.61 7.91
C GLN A 50 -10.33 0.34 6.69
N SER A 51 -9.62 1.37 6.22
CA SER A 51 -8.64 1.23 5.15
C SER A 51 -7.28 0.80 5.71
N PRO A 52 -6.53 -0.10 5.03
CA PRO A 52 -5.17 -0.44 5.42
C PRO A 52 -4.17 0.67 5.07
N VAL A 53 -4.60 1.68 4.34
CA VAL A 53 -3.78 2.76 3.77
C VAL A 53 -4.51 4.09 3.93
N SER A 54 -3.79 5.20 3.83
CA SER A 54 -4.35 6.56 3.79
C SER A 54 -5.50 6.66 2.79
N ARG A 55 -6.57 7.36 3.16
CA ARG A 55 -7.68 7.68 2.24
C ARG A 55 -7.31 8.73 1.18
N MET A 56 -6.14 9.32 1.30
CA MET A 56 -5.61 10.27 0.32
C MET A 56 -4.84 9.59 -0.81
N CYS A 57 -4.57 8.28 -0.72
CA CYS A 57 -3.92 7.55 -1.80
C CYS A 57 -4.83 7.42 -3.02
N SER A 58 -4.22 7.24 -4.20
CA SER A 58 -4.97 7.00 -5.43
C SER A 58 -5.54 5.57 -5.48
N ASP A 59 -6.58 5.37 -6.28
CA ASP A 59 -7.12 4.02 -6.56
C ASP A 59 -6.14 3.12 -7.31
N GLU A 60 -5.14 3.71 -7.97
CA GLU A 60 -4.07 2.98 -8.64
C GLU A 60 -3.08 2.38 -7.65
N SER A 61 -3.02 2.93 -6.43
CA SER A 61 -2.05 2.53 -5.42
C SER A 61 -2.22 1.08 -4.97
N PHE A 62 -1.14 0.48 -4.51
CA PHE A 62 -1.09 -0.91 -4.06
C PHE A 62 0.07 -1.14 -3.09
N GLY A 63 -0.04 -2.17 -2.28
CA GLY A 63 1.01 -2.50 -1.32
C GLY A 63 0.64 -3.67 -0.43
N HIS A 64 1.32 -3.79 0.68
CA HIS A 64 1.04 -4.83 1.67
C HIS A 64 1.43 -4.39 3.08
N THR A 65 0.73 -4.93 4.06
CA THR A 65 1.07 -4.77 5.48
C THR A 65 1.57 -6.09 6.05
N GLY A 66 2.59 -6.04 6.92
CA GLY A 66 3.16 -7.21 7.57
C GLY A 66 2.65 -7.41 9.00
N PHE A 67 2.71 -8.66 9.48
CA PHE A 67 2.33 -9.04 10.85
C PHE A 67 3.12 -8.28 11.91
N THR A 68 4.40 -8.03 11.67
CA THR A 68 5.27 -7.23 12.55
C THR A 68 4.96 -5.73 12.56
N GLY A 69 3.91 -5.31 11.85
CA GLY A 69 3.50 -3.90 11.77
C GLY A 69 4.13 -3.14 10.61
N THR A 70 5.04 -3.77 9.85
CA THR A 70 5.64 -3.17 8.66
C THR A 70 4.59 -2.87 7.60
N MET A 71 4.88 -1.91 6.71
CA MET A 71 4.05 -1.59 5.56
C MET A 71 4.93 -1.15 4.41
N THR A 72 4.57 -1.57 3.21
CA THR A 72 5.12 -1.00 1.97
C THR A 72 3.97 -0.70 1.02
N TRP A 73 3.99 0.50 0.42
CA TRP A 73 2.91 0.96 -0.45
C TRP A 73 3.48 1.77 -1.61
N VAL A 74 2.93 1.58 -2.80
CA VAL A 74 3.27 2.33 -4.01
C VAL A 74 2.04 3.10 -4.47
N ASP A 75 2.22 4.35 -4.82
CA ASP A 75 1.19 5.16 -5.45
C ASP A 75 1.72 5.75 -6.76
N PRO A 76 1.35 5.17 -7.91
CA PRO A 76 1.82 5.62 -9.22
C PRO A 76 1.41 7.06 -9.54
N LYS A 77 0.23 7.49 -9.13
CA LYS A 77 -0.27 8.85 -9.35
C LYS A 77 0.63 9.92 -8.73
N TYR A 78 1.20 9.62 -7.57
CA TYR A 78 2.07 10.54 -6.83
C TYR A 78 3.55 10.23 -6.99
N ASN A 79 3.90 9.24 -7.83
CA ASN A 79 5.27 8.72 -7.95
C ASN A 79 5.89 8.40 -6.57
N LEU A 80 5.11 7.81 -5.68
CA LEU A 80 5.43 7.60 -4.27
C LEU A 80 5.69 6.13 -3.97
N VAL A 81 6.81 5.87 -3.31
CA VAL A 81 7.06 4.62 -2.57
C VAL A 81 7.08 4.95 -1.09
N TYR A 82 6.13 4.42 -0.34
CA TYR A 82 6.03 4.56 1.11
C TYR A 82 6.47 3.27 1.79
N ILE A 83 7.41 3.35 2.72
CA ILE A 83 7.90 2.21 3.51
C ILE A 83 7.85 2.61 4.99
N PHE A 84 7.17 1.80 5.78
CA PHE A 84 7.09 1.92 7.22
C PHE A 84 7.65 0.65 7.88
N LEU A 85 8.69 0.79 8.67
CA LEU A 85 9.34 -0.31 9.36
C LEU A 85 9.02 -0.26 10.85
N SER A 86 8.63 -1.39 11.41
CA SER A 86 8.33 -1.53 12.83
C SER A 86 8.46 -2.99 13.29
N ASN A 87 8.53 -3.17 14.60
CA ASN A 87 8.46 -4.49 15.22
C ASN A 87 7.47 -4.45 16.39
N ARG A 88 6.18 -4.43 16.07
CA ARG A 88 5.09 -4.37 17.07
C ARG A 88 4.97 -5.63 17.92
N VAL A 89 5.57 -6.74 17.47
CA VAL A 89 5.44 -8.04 18.13
C VAL A 89 6.40 -8.21 19.31
N TYR A 90 7.34 -7.31 19.46
CA TYR A 90 8.25 -7.31 20.60
C TYR A 90 7.81 -6.27 21.65
N PRO A 91 7.84 -6.57 22.96
CA PRO A 91 8.12 -7.89 23.59
C PRO A 91 6.92 -8.83 23.59
N ASP A 92 5.73 -8.37 23.23
CA ASP A 92 4.49 -9.13 23.29
C ASP A 92 3.64 -8.94 22.01
N ALA A 93 3.44 -10.02 21.28
CA ALA A 93 2.66 -10.03 20.04
C ALA A 93 1.13 -9.86 20.25
N SER A 94 0.63 -10.11 21.47
CA SER A 94 -0.79 -9.94 21.80
C SER A 94 -1.23 -8.48 21.81
N VAL A 95 -0.29 -7.53 22.01
CA VAL A 95 -0.54 -6.09 22.06
C VAL A 95 -0.31 -5.48 20.68
N ASN A 96 -1.31 -4.78 20.14
CA ASN A 96 -1.22 -4.12 18.82
C ASN A 96 -1.55 -2.62 18.87
N LYS A 97 -0.82 -1.89 19.68
CA LYS A 97 -0.98 -0.42 19.80
C LYS A 97 -0.85 0.30 18.48
N LEU A 98 -0.04 -0.22 17.56
CA LEU A 98 0.14 0.37 16.23
C LEU A 98 -1.19 0.37 15.43
N ALA A 99 -1.97 -0.72 15.52
CA ALA A 99 -3.27 -0.78 14.87
C ALA A 99 -4.33 0.04 15.63
N GLU A 100 -4.31 0.02 16.97
CA GLU A 100 -5.27 0.76 17.80
C GLU A 100 -5.30 2.26 17.48
N ILE A 101 -4.14 2.86 17.26
CA ILE A 101 -4.01 4.29 16.94
C ILE A 101 -3.86 4.56 15.44
N ASN A 102 -4.02 3.56 14.56
CA ASN A 102 -3.85 3.68 13.13
C ASN A 102 -2.55 4.36 12.69
N LEU A 103 -1.45 4.11 13.40
CA LEU A 103 -0.20 4.86 13.25
C LEU A 103 0.32 4.90 11.81
N ARG A 104 0.28 3.75 11.10
CA ARG A 104 0.77 3.64 9.72
C ARG A 104 0.03 4.56 8.77
N THR A 105 -1.31 4.58 8.86
CA THR A 105 -2.17 5.43 8.01
C THR A 105 -2.07 6.89 8.40
N ASN A 106 -1.98 7.20 9.70
CA ASN A 106 -1.84 8.57 10.17
C ASN A 106 -0.52 9.22 9.70
N ILE A 107 0.60 8.49 9.75
CA ILE A 107 1.89 8.96 9.22
C ILE A 107 1.80 9.12 7.70
N GLN A 108 1.18 8.16 7.00
CA GLN A 108 1.01 8.23 5.56
C GLN A 108 0.14 9.43 5.13
N ASP A 109 -0.89 9.79 5.91
CA ASP A 109 -1.69 11.00 5.70
C ASP A 109 -0.84 12.27 5.74
N ILE A 110 0.13 12.34 6.66
CA ILE A 110 1.07 13.47 6.74
C ILE A 110 1.90 13.58 5.46
N VAL A 111 2.38 12.44 4.94
CA VAL A 111 3.14 12.38 3.68
C VAL A 111 2.30 12.90 2.52
N TYR A 112 1.06 12.41 2.36
CA TYR A 112 0.16 12.88 1.29
C TYR A 112 -0.20 14.36 1.43
N LYS A 113 -0.43 14.86 2.65
CA LYS A 113 -0.66 16.28 2.90
C LYS A 113 0.54 17.14 2.49
N ALA A 114 1.76 16.65 2.73
CA ALA A 114 2.97 17.36 2.34
C ALA A 114 3.16 17.40 0.81
N ILE A 115 2.85 16.30 0.10
CA ILE A 115 2.92 16.24 -1.36
C ILE A 115 1.89 17.17 -2.00
N ASN A 116 0.68 17.21 -1.47
CA ASN A 116 -0.45 17.99 -2.04
C ASN A 116 -0.37 19.50 -1.73
N LYS A 117 0.58 19.96 -0.92
CA LYS A 117 0.80 21.39 -0.64
C LYS A 117 1.66 22.10 -1.69
N LYS A 118 2.19 21.37 -2.67
CA LYS A 118 2.92 21.92 -3.83
C LYS A 118 1.97 22.15 -4.98
#